data_c09bbab28a77efea0a5c418c7dff59bd
#
_entry.id   c09bbab28a77efea0a5c418c7dff59bd
#
_cell.length_a   1.000
_cell.length_b   1.000
_cell.length_c   1.000
_cell.angle_alpha   90.00
_cell.angle_beta   90.00
_cell.angle_gamma   90.00
#
_symmetry.space_group_name_H-M   'P 1'
#
loop_
_entity.id
_entity.type
_entity.pdbx_description
1 polymer ?
#
loop_
_entity_poly.entity_id
_entity_poly.type
_entity_poly.pdbx_seq_one_letter_code
_entity_poly.pdbx_strand_id
1 'polypeptide(L)'
;MRQLKISQQITTRDTQSLSKYFTEISSIPMISAEEEVRLARLAKAGDESAVQTLARANLRFVVSVAKQYQSSGELLSDLISAGNIGVLEAARRFDETKGFKFISYAVWWIRQSITQYIAESGKVIRIPSNKILMSNKLKNITSELEQILERKPTTAEIAEAYEEKHEDTINESMVYEILHCTSRPASMDAQISNNDDSGTMHELISGEGLQDMSKRIAQSDLTTTILQVSERLSKVEKYVLLSYYGINCEEKSLHELGEHLELTRERVRQIKEKCIRKLKTHSSRKLLKEYM
;
A
#
# COMPACT_ATOMS: atom_id res chain seq x y z
N MET A 1 -15.71 -37.56 15.73
CA MET A 1 -15.40 -36.48 16.70
C MET A 1 -14.08 -35.87 16.28
N ARG A 2 -14.09 -34.65 15.77
CA ARG A 2 -12.85 -33.93 15.43
C ARG A 2 -12.25 -33.43 16.73
N GLN A 3 -11.01 -33.87 17.06
CA GLN A 3 -10.24 -33.33 18.18
C GLN A 3 -9.97 -31.86 17.92
N LEU A 4 -10.40 -30.98 18.83
CA LEU A 4 -10.01 -29.58 18.89
C LEU A 4 -8.49 -29.52 19.10
N LYS A 5 -7.73 -29.22 18.05
CA LYS A 5 -6.33 -28.79 18.20
C LYS A 5 -6.36 -27.41 18.82
N ILE A 6 -6.12 -27.33 20.11
CA ILE A 6 -5.77 -26.09 20.79
C ILE A 6 -4.38 -25.74 20.30
N SER A 7 -4.27 -24.89 19.29
CA SER A 7 -3.02 -24.23 18.95
C SER A 7 -2.65 -23.38 20.17
N GLN A 8 -1.50 -23.66 20.82
CA GLN A 8 -0.93 -22.76 21.81
C GLN A 8 -0.74 -21.42 21.13
N GLN A 9 -1.62 -20.47 21.44
CA GLN A 9 -1.37 -19.07 21.10
C GLN A 9 -0.10 -18.69 21.86
N ILE A 10 0.95 -18.41 21.11
CA ILE A 10 2.15 -17.76 21.64
C ILE A 10 1.64 -16.50 22.32
N THR A 11 1.72 -16.45 23.65
CA THR A 11 1.36 -15.27 24.45
C THR A 11 2.33 -14.15 24.05
N THR A 12 1.91 -13.33 23.11
CA THR A 12 2.64 -12.15 22.68
C THR A 12 2.82 -11.22 23.88
N ARG A 13 3.90 -10.44 23.90
CA ARG A 13 4.16 -9.43 24.94
C ARG A 13 2.98 -8.48 25.13
N ASP A 14 2.17 -8.27 24.10
CA ASP A 14 0.94 -7.48 24.12
C ASP A 14 -0.10 -8.00 25.10
N THR A 15 -0.25 -9.32 25.27
CA THR A 15 -1.20 -9.91 26.21
C THR A 15 -0.85 -9.57 27.67
N GLN A 16 0.44 -9.49 28.00
CA GLN A 16 0.89 -9.18 29.35
C GLN A 16 0.75 -7.67 29.67
N SER A 17 1.04 -6.80 28.71
CA SER A 17 0.85 -5.34 28.85
C SER A 17 -0.63 -4.99 28.97
N LEU A 18 -1.50 -5.62 28.17
CA LEU A 18 -2.94 -5.46 28.24
C LEU A 18 -3.51 -5.92 29.58
N SER A 19 -3.01 -7.03 30.14
CA SER A 19 -3.44 -7.51 31.47
C SER A 19 -3.13 -6.49 32.56
N LYS A 20 -1.93 -5.89 32.54
CA LYS A 20 -1.55 -4.81 33.48
C LYS A 20 -2.45 -3.59 33.30
N TYR A 21 -2.67 -3.18 32.05
CA TYR A 21 -3.57 -2.06 31.76
C TYR A 21 -4.99 -2.30 32.30
N PHE A 22 -5.55 -3.50 32.10
CA PHE A 22 -6.87 -3.84 32.63
C PHE A 22 -6.93 -3.81 34.16
N THR A 23 -5.86 -4.25 34.84
CA THR A 23 -5.75 -4.17 36.29
C THR A 23 -5.71 -2.73 36.75
N GLU A 24 -4.94 -1.88 36.09
CA GLU A 24 -4.85 -0.43 36.41
C GLU A 24 -6.18 0.29 36.22
N ILE A 25 -6.86 0.11 35.08
CA ILE A 25 -8.15 0.78 34.84
C ILE A 25 -9.27 0.26 35.75
N SER A 26 -9.17 -1.00 36.20
CA SER A 26 -10.15 -1.55 37.14
C SER A 26 -10.08 -0.91 38.53
N SER A 27 -8.90 -0.42 38.92
CA SER A 27 -8.67 0.25 40.23
C SER A 27 -9.21 1.69 40.26
N ILE A 28 -9.49 2.30 39.08
CA ILE A 28 -9.99 3.66 39.00
C ILE A 28 -11.46 3.70 39.43
N PRO A 29 -11.84 4.54 40.44
CA PRO A 29 -13.22 4.66 40.86
C PRO A 29 -14.09 5.31 39.78
N MET A 30 -15.36 4.92 39.74
CA MET A 30 -16.33 5.56 38.85
C MET A 30 -16.74 6.92 39.43
N ILE A 31 -16.93 7.89 38.56
CA ILE A 31 -17.31 9.26 38.89
C ILE A 31 -18.83 9.34 39.06
N SER A 32 -19.31 10.11 40.04
CA SER A 32 -20.73 10.41 40.21
C SER A 32 -21.20 11.41 39.13
N ALA A 33 -22.52 11.48 38.91
CA ALA A 33 -23.07 12.41 37.91
C ALA A 33 -22.80 13.89 38.29
N GLU A 34 -22.74 14.22 39.58
CA GLU A 34 -22.43 15.57 40.06
C GLU A 34 -20.96 15.95 39.81
N GLU A 35 -20.06 15.02 40.06
CA GLU A 35 -18.63 15.19 39.72
C GLU A 35 -18.38 15.28 38.25
N GLU A 36 -19.12 14.52 37.43
CA GLU A 36 -19.06 14.58 35.95
C GLU A 36 -19.37 15.99 35.46
N VAL A 37 -20.44 16.60 35.96
CA VAL A 37 -20.81 17.99 35.63
C VAL A 37 -19.76 18.99 36.10
N ARG A 38 -19.19 18.79 37.31
CA ARG A 38 -18.15 19.67 37.86
C ARG A 38 -16.88 19.61 36.97
N LEU A 39 -16.43 18.41 36.64
CA LEU A 39 -15.25 18.21 35.79
C LEU A 39 -15.48 18.75 34.38
N ALA A 40 -16.68 18.59 33.83
CA ALA A 40 -17.03 19.13 32.54
C ALA A 40 -16.94 20.67 32.49
N ARG A 41 -17.38 21.37 33.56
CA ARG A 41 -17.23 22.82 33.66
C ARG A 41 -15.77 23.26 33.72
N LEU A 42 -14.95 22.55 34.48
CA LEU A 42 -13.52 22.84 34.57
C LEU A 42 -12.81 22.56 33.23
N ALA A 43 -13.15 21.46 32.56
CA ALA A 43 -12.63 21.13 31.23
C ALA A 43 -12.96 22.20 30.18
N LYS A 44 -14.20 22.77 30.25
CA LYS A 44 -14.63 23.86 29.38
C LYS A 44 -13.92 25.19 29.70
N ALA A 45 -13.49 25.38 30.96
CA ALA A 45 -12.64 26.50 31.36
C ALA A 45 -11.16 26.36 30.95
N GLY A 46 -10.77 25.22 30.34
CA GLY A 46 -9.42 24.96 29.85
C GLY A 46 -8.53 24.18 30.82
N ASP A 47 -9.07 23.58 31.85
CA ASP A 47 -8.32 22.75 32.79
C ASP A 47 -8.08 21.35 32.21
N GLU A 48 -6.85 21.11 31.77
CA GLU A 48 -6.41 19.83 31.17
C GLU A 48 -6.43 18.69 32.22
N SER A 49 -6.27 19.00 33.51
CA SER A 49 -6.31 18.00 34.59
C SER A 49 -7.73 17.43 34.74
N ALA A 50 -8.75 18.29 34.60
CA ALA A 50 -10.15 17.89 34.61
C ALA A 50 -10.51 17.02 33.40
N VAL A 51 -10.01 17.35 32.20
CA VAL A 51 -10.14 16.53 30.96
C VAL A 51 -9.57 15.14 31.19
N GLN A 52 -8.32 15.05 31.71
CA GLN A 52 -7.68 13.77 31.97
C GLN A 52 -8.42 12.93 33.01
N THR A 53 -8.94 13.56 34.08
CA THR A 53 -9.69 12.87 35.14
C THR A 53 -10.99 12.30 34.57
N LEU A 54 -11.74 13.09 33.80
CA LEU A 54 -12.96 12.67 33.14
C LEU A 54 -12.69 11.50 32.13
N ALA A 55 -11.62 11.60 31.35
CA ALA A 55 -11.21 10.54 30.42
C ALA A 55 -10.83 9.26 31.18
N ARG A 56 -9.98 9.34 32.20
CA ARG A 56 -9.52 8.17 33.01
C ARG A 56 -10.68 7.39 33.61
N ALA A 57 -11.69 8.05 34.16
CA ALA A 57 -12.84 7.38 34.74
C ALA A 57 -13.67 6.57 33.72
N ASN A 58 -13.57 6.92 32.44
CA ASN A 58 -14.33 6.30 31.36
C ASN A 58 -13.54 5.29 30.51
N LEU A 59 -12.26 5.02 30.83
CA LEU A 59 -11.42 4.08 30.06
C LEU A 59 -11.99 2.66 29.99
N ARG A 60 -12.66 2.20 31.07
CA ARG A 60 -13.34 0.88 31.06
C ARG A 60 -14.40 0.78 29.97
N PHE A 61 -15.10 1.89 29.72
CA PHE A 61 -16.12 1.94 28.68
C PHE A 61 -15.48 1.90 27.29
N VAL A 62 -14.33 2.57 27.08
CA VAL A 62 -13.56 2.48 25.81
C VAL A 62 -13.21 1.04 25.47
N VAL A 63 -12.73 0.27 26.45
CA VAL A 63 -12.41 -1.14 26.25
C VAL A 63 -13.64 -1.93 25.79
N SER A 64 -14.81 -1.67 26.35
CA SER A 64 -16.04 -2.36 25.96
C SER A 64 -16.46 -2.03 24.52
N VAL A 65 -16.25 -0.80 24.07
CA VAL A 65 -16.51 -0.40 22.69
C VAL A 65 -15.45 -0.96 21.75
N ALA A 66 -14.15 -0.88 22.08
CA ALA A 66 -13.05 -1.39 21.28
C ALA A 66 -13.18 -2.89 21.00
N LYS A 67 -13.66 -3.68 21.96
CA LYS A 67 -13.92 -5.11 21.77
C LYS A 67 -14.93 -5.42 20.65
N GLN A 68 -15.86 -4.52 20.37
CA GLN A 68 -16.83 -4.70 19.26
C GLN A 68 -16.15 -4.64 17.88
N TYR A 69 -14.99 -3.99 17.80
CA TYR A 69 -14.22 -3.84 16.57
C TYR A 69 -13.07 -4.84 16.42
N GLN A 70 -12.93 -5.78 17.33
CA GLN A 70 -11.85 -6.80 17.31
C GLN A 70 -11.91 -7.68 16.05
N SER A 71 -13.10 -7.83 15.44
CA SER A 71 -13.28 -8.55 14.17
C SER A 71 -12.59 -7.90 12.96
N SER A 72 -12.14 -6.65 13.08
CA SER A 72 -11.42 -5.96 11.99
C SER A 72 -10.05 -6.55 11.69
N GLY A 73 -9.49 -7.36 12.61
CA GLY A 73 -8.16 -7.96 12.50
C GLY A 73 -7.04 -7.12 13.09
N GLU A 74 -7.37 -5.95 13.67
CA GLU A 74 -6.43 -5.07 14.33
C GLU A 74 -6.16 -5.49 15.78
N LEU A 75 -5.01 -5.11 16.32
CA LEU A 75 -4.65 -5.37 17.71
C LEU A 75 -5.59 -4.61 18.66
N LEU A 76 -6.09 -5.29 19.68
CA LEU A 76 -6.98 -4.67 20.67
C LEU A 76 -6.32 -3.50 21.40
N SER A 77 -5.00 -3.54 21.64
CA SER A 77 -4.21 -2.44 22.21
C SER A 77 -4.34 -1.15 21.40
N ASP A 78 -4.29 -1.29 20.08
CA ASP A 78 -4.30 -0.15 19.18
C ASP A 78 -5.72 0.43 19.04
N LEU A 79 -6.71 -0.46 18.99
CA LEU A 79 -8.13 -0.04 19.02
C LEU A 79 -8.48 0.71 20.32
N ILE A 80 -7.96 0.25 21.48
CA ILE A 80 -8.12 0.94 22.75
C ILE A 80 -7.42 2.29 22.72
N SER A 81 -6.20 2.36 22.19
CA SER A 81 -5.44 3.61 22.10
C SER A 81 -6.16 4.64 21.23
N ALA A 82 -6.67 4.21 20.07
CA ALA A 82 -7.51 5.06 19.22
C ALA A 82 -8.79 5.51 19.91
N GLY A 83 -9.46 4.61 20.64
CA GLY A 83 -10.64 4.94 21.42
C GLY A 83 -10.37 5.93 22.54
N ASN A 84 -9.22 5.85 23.20
CA ASN A 84 -8.78 6.78 24.25
C ASN A 84 -8.60 8.21 23.70
N ILE A 85 -8.07 8.35 22.46
CA ILE A 85 -8.02 9.65 21.79
C ILE A 85 -9.43 10.20 21.59
N GLY A 86 -10.38 9.36 21.18
CA GLY A 86 -11.77 9.75 21.01
C GLY A 86 -12.43 10.24 22.31
N VAL A 87 -12.12 9.61 23.46
CA VAL A 87 -12.63 10.07 24.77
C VAL A 87 -12.05 11.42 25.18
N LEU A 88 -10.77 11.65 24.92
CA LEU A 88 -10.14 12.95 25.20
C LEU A 88 -10.77 14.07 24.37
N GLU A 89 -11.03 13.82 23.08
CA GLU A 89 -11.75 14.76 22.22
C GLU A 89 -13.20 15.01 22.71
N ALA A 90 -13.88 13.95 23.13
CA ALA A 90 -15.21 14.06 23.70
C ALA A 90 -15.19 14.89 24.99
N ALA A 91 -14.20 14.69 25.89
CA ALA A 91 -14.08 15.39 27.14
C ALA A 91 -13.87 16.91 26.96
N ARG A 92 -13.12 17.30 25.93
CA ARG A 92 -12.91 18.73 25.59
C ARG A 92 -14.15 19.41 25.02
N ARG A 93 -15.02 18.64 24.33
CA ARG A 93 -16.20 19.18 23.63
C ARG A 93 -17.52 18.93 24.33
N PHE A 94 -17.50 18.25 25.46
CA PHE A 94 -18.71 17.91 26.18
C PHE A 94 -19.39 19.16 26.80
N ASP A 95 -20.72 19.21 26.67
CA ASP A 95 -21.54 20.28 27.21
C ASP A 95 -22.55 19.74 28.24
N GLU A 96 -22.27 20.01 29.50
CA GLU A 96 -23.08 19.58 30.66
C GLU A 96 -24.47 20.20 30.70
N THR A 97 -24.70 21.33 30.00
CA THR A 97 -25.99 22.04 30.02
C THR A 97 -27.10 21.25 29.34
N LYS A 98 -26.74 20.28 28.50
CA LYS A 98 -27.72 19.47 27.77
C LYS A 98 -28.36 18.35 28.59
N GLY A 99 -27.95 18.13 29.83
CA GLY A 99 -28.55 17.18 30.75
C GLY A 99 -28.32 15.69 30.42
N PHE A 100 -27.44 15.37 29.47
CA PHE A 100 -27.07 13.98 29.12
C PHE A 100 -25.81 13.53 29.86
N LYS A 101 -25.68 12.21 30.10
CA LYS A 101 -24.44 11.63 30.66
C LYS A 101 -23.31 11.72 29.64
N PHE A 102 -22.12 11.95 30.15
CA PHE A 102 -20.91 12.01 29.30
C PHE A 102 -20.74 10.79 28.41
N ILE A 103 -20.97 9.57 28.91
CA ILE A 103 -20.86 8.32 28.16
C ILE A 103 -21.70 8.32 26.89
N SER A 104 -22.94 8.87 26.96
CA SER A 104 -23.86 8.93 25.82
C SER A 104 -23.33 9.80 24.67
N TYR A 105 -22.54 10.81 24.97
CA TYR A 105 -21.87 11.67 24.03
C TYR A 105 -20.53 11.06 23.57
N ALA A 106 -19.75 10.56 24.52
CA ALA A 106 -18.40 10.01 24.24
C ALA A 106 -18.42 8.79 23.31
N VAL A 107 -19.49 7.96 23.36
CA VAL A 107 -19.58 6.76 22.50
C VAL A 107 -19.44 7.07 20.99
N TRP A 108 -19.95 8.21 20.56
CA TRP A 108 -19.86 8.63 19.16
C TRP A 108 -18.42 9.00 18.76
N TRP A 109 -17.72 9.70 19.63
CA TRP A 109 -16.31 10.08 19.44
C TRP A 109 -15.39 8.86 19.48
N ILE A 110 -15.64 7.93 20.41
CA ILE A 110 -14.89 6.68 20.52
C ILE A 110 -15.04 5.87 19.23
N ARG A 111 -16.27 5.66 18.77
CA ARG A 111 -16.55 4.94 17.52
C ARG A 111 -15.92 5.63 16.32
N GLN A 112 -16.05 6.93 16.23
CA GLN A 112 -15.47 7.73 15.15
C GLN A 112 -13.96 7.55 15.10
N SER A 113 -13.28 7.69 16.24
CA SER A 113 -11.82 7.58 16.33
C SER A 113 -11.34 6.17 16.00
N ILE A 114 -12.01 5.11 16.50
CA ILE A 114 -11.68 3.72 16.19
C ILE A 114 -11.90 3.44 14.70
N THR A 115 -13.02 3.85 14.12
CA THR A 115 -13.32 3.63 12.70
C THR A 115 -12.33 4.38 11.80
N GLN A 116 -11.96 5.60 12.18
CA GLN A 116 -10.93 6.37 11.47
C GLN A 116 -9.57 5.67 11.54
N TYR A 117 -9.19 5.19 12.73
CA TYR A 117 -7.94 4.42 12.89
C TYR A 117 -7.90 3.18 11.99
N ILE A 118 -8.96 2.37 11.98
CA ILE A 118 -9.08 1.19 11.12
C ILE A 118 -8.97 1.58 9.63
N ALA A 119 -9.58 2.69 9.23
CA ALA A 119 -9.54 3.16 7.85
C ALA A 119 -8.14 3.67 7.44
N GLU A 120 -7.43 4.35 8.33
CA GLU A 120 -6.14 5.01 8.02
C GLU A 120 -4.93 4.11 8.24
N SER A 121 -4.93 3.32 9.32
CA SER A 121 -3.77 2.55 9.77
C SER A 121 -3.95 1.04 9.65
N GLY A 122 -5.18 0.54 9.50
CA GLY A 122 -5.49 -0.89 9.44
C GLY A 122 -5.06 -1.60 8.16
N LYS A 123 -4.41 -0.90 7.21
CA LYS A 123 -3.92 -1.50 5.97
C LYS A 123 -2.46 -1.17 5.75
N VAL A 124 -1.68 -2.19 5.30
CA VAL A 124 -0.27 -2.04 4.93
C VAL A 124 -0.08 -0.96 3.86
N ILE A 125 -0.99 -0.92 2.88
CA ILE A 125 -1.02 0.12 1.85
C ILE A 125 -2.14 1.09 2.21
N ARG A 126 -1.80 2.36 2.52
CA ARG A 126 -2.77 3.39 2.85
C ARG A 126 -3.71 3.68 1.68
N ILE A 127 -5.00 3.58 1.93
CA ILE A 127 -6.05 3.92 0.96
C ILE A 127 -6.78 5.18 1.44
N PRO A 128 -7.08 6.15 0.57
CA PRO A 128 -7.88 7.32 0.93
C PRO A 128 -9.25 6.93 1.50
N SER A 129 -9.72 7.64 2.53
CA SER A 129 -10.99 7.37 3.22
C SER A 129 -12.19 7.35 2.27
N ASN A 130 -12.20 8.21 1.26
CA ASN A 130 -13.26 8.24 0.26
C ASN A 130 -13.38 6.91 -0.52
N LYS A 131 -12.24 6.31 -0.91
CA LYS A 131 -12.22 4.99 -1.59
C LYS A 131 -12.67 3.86 -0.66
N ILE A 132 -12.35 3.96 0.64
CA ILE A 132 -12.80 2.98 1.64
C ILE A 132 -14.32 3.05 1.85
N LEU A 133 -14.88 4.25 1.98
CA LEU A 133 -16.33 4.45 2.10
C LEU A 133 -17.06 3.89 0.87
N MET A 134 -16.55 4.18 -0.32
CA MET A 134 -17.10 3.68 -1.57
C MET A 134 -16.99 2.16 -1.68
N SER A 135 -15.85 1.57 -1.28
CA SER A 135 -15.69 0.11 -1.21
C SER A 135 -16.70 -0.56 -0.27
N ASN A 136 -16.99 0.06 0.88
CA ASN A 136 -17.97 -0.49 1.81
C ASN A 136 -19.39 -0.44 1.22
N LYS A 137 -19.75 0.65 0.51
CA LYS A 137 -21.03 0.73 -0.20
C LYS A 137 -21.13 -0.34 -1.28
N LEU A 138 -20.08 -0.51 -2.11
CA LEU A 138 -20.03 -1.53 -3.15
C LEU A 138 -20.13 -2.95 -2.58
N LYS A 139 -19.45 -3.25 -1.48
CA LYS A 139 -19.54 -4.54 -0.80
C LYS A 139 -20.94 -4.86 -0.28
N ASN A 140 -21.64 -3.87 0.28
CA ASN A 140 -23.01 -4.05 0.72
C ASN A 140 -23.93 -4.37 -0.47
N ILE A 141 -23.82 -3.63 -1.57
CA ILE A 141 -24.57 -3.88 -2.81
C ILE A 141 -24.25 -5.26 -3.38
N THR A 142 -22.95 -5.63 -3.41
CA THR A 142 -22.52 -6.95 -3.87
C THR A 142 -23.17 -8.07 -3.03
N SER A 143 -23.18 -7.92 -1.70
CA SER A 143 -23.80 -8.91 -0.80
C SER A 143 -25.31 -9.02 -0.99
N GLU A 144 -26.00 -7.91 -1.24
CA GLU A 144 -27.44 -7.92 -1.54
C GLU A 144 -27.73 -8.56 -2.89
N LEU A 145 -26.94 -8.25 -3.92
CA LEU A 145 -27.07 -8.87 -5.25
C LEU A 145 -26.76 -10.38 -5.21
N GLU A 146 -25.75 -10.81 -4.42
CA GLU A 146 -25.46 -12.23 -4.23
C GLU A 146 -26.64 -12.99 -3.62
N GLN A 147 -27.38 -12.37 -2.69
CA GLN A 147 -28.59 -12.97 -2.11
C GLN A 147 -29.76 -13.08 -3.12
N ILE A 148 -29.87 -12.11 -4.04
CA ILE A 148 -30.96 -12.08 -5.04
C ILE A 148 -30.64 -13.00 -6.22
N LEU A 149 -29.39 -12.97 -6.71
CA LEU A 149 -28.97 -13.69 -7.91
C LEU A 149 -28.51 -15.13 -7.63
N GLU A 150 -28.28 -15.49 -6.36
CA GLU A 150 -27.70 -16.79 -5.92
C GLU A 150 -26.33 -17.11 -6.60
N ARG A 151 -25.66 -16.08 -7.16
CA ARG A 151 -24.34 -16.13 -7.78
C ARG A 151 -23.57 -14.83 -7.53
N LYS A 152 -22.27 -14.85 -7.77
CA LYS A 152 -21.47 -13.62 -7.74
C LYS A 152 -21.90 -12.67 -8.85
N PRO A 153 -22.25 -11.41 -8.52
CA PRO A 153 -22.61 -10.40 -9.50
C PRO A 153 -21.39 -9.98 -10.34
N THR A 154 -21.63 -9.57 -11.57
CA THR A 154 -20.63 -8.98 -12.45
C THR A 154 -20.38 -7.49 -12.07
N THR A 155 -19.24 -6.92 -12.52
CA THR A 155 -18.91 -5.52 -12.27
C THR A 155 -19.93 -4.56 -12.87
N ALA A 156 -20.53 -4.92 -14.02
CA ALA A 156 -21.61 -4.17 -14.66
C ALA A 156 -22.89 -4.16 -13.81
N GLU A 157 -23.33 -5.32 -13.32
CA GLU A 157 -24.51 -5.44 -12.44
C GLU A 157 -24.33 -4.67 -11.12
N ILE A 158 -23.11 -4.64 -10.56
CA ILE A 158 -22.80 -3.84 -9.37
C ILE A 158 -22.88 -2.35 -9.68
N ALA A 159 -22.38 -1.91 -10.87
CA ALA A 159 -22.44 -0.51 -11.28
C ALA A 159 -23.89 -0.04 -11.47
N GLU A 160 -24.72 -0.81 -12.17
CA GLU A 160 -26.14 -0.52 -12.37
C GLU A 160 -26.89 -0.43 -11.02
N ALA A 161 -26.70 -1.40 -10.13
CA ALA A 161 -27.34 -1.38 -8.81
C ALA A 161 -26.83 -0.26 -7.90
N TYR A 162 -25.60 0.20 -8.10
CA TYR A 162 -25.08 1.38 -7.40
C TYR A 162 -25.75 2.66 -7.90
N GLU A 163 -25.89 2.84 -9.22
CA GLU A 163 -26.58 3.98 -9.82
C GLU A 163 -28.05 4.06 -9.42
N GLU A 164 -28.75 2.91 -9.32
CA GLU A 164 -30.12 2.87 -8.83
C GLU A 164 -30.28 3.33 -7.37
N LYS A 165 -29.28 3.07 -6.52
CA LYS A 165 -29.32 3.40 -5.09
C LYS A 165 -28.72 4.76 -4.75
N HIS A 166 -27.80 5.21 -5.56
CA HIS A 166 -27.06 6.45 -5.37
C HIS A 166 -27.16 7.27 -6.65
N GLU A 167 -27.36 8.58 -6.54
CA GLU A 167 -27.45 9.48 -7.68
C GLU A 167 -26.13 9.67 -8.45
N ASP A 168 -25.04 9.03 -7.97
CA ASP A 168 -23.71 9.11 -8.55
C ASP A 168 -23.53 7.99 -9.59
N THR A 169 -23.08 8.34 -10.80
CA THR A 169 -22.71 7.38 -11.84
C THR A 169 -21.30 6.83 -11.59
N ILE A 170 -21.17 5.51 -11.64
CA ILE A 170 -19.87 4.83 -11.50
C ILE A 170 -19.58 3.99 -12.74
N ASN A 171 -18.39 4.19 -13.31
CA ASN A 171 -17.93 3.37 -14.42
C ASN A 171 -17.50 1.96 -13.91
N GLU A 172 -17.77 0.93 -14.70
CA GLU A 172 -17.41 -0.46 -14.44
C GLU A 172 -15.91 -0.64 -14.09
N SER A 173 -15.02 0.06 -14.80
CA SER A 173 -13.59 0.06 -14.52
C SER A 173 -13.26 0.58 -13.12
N MET A 174 -14.01 1.57 -12.63
CA MET A 174 -13.84 2.14 -11.30
C MET A 174 -14.32 1.18 -10.19
N VAL A 175 -15.42 0.46 -10.43
CA VAL A 175 -15.89 -0.61 -9.53
C VAL A 175 -14.82 -1.68 -9.38
N TYR A 176 -14.26 -2.15 -10.50
CA TYR A 176 -13.17 -3.12 -10.51
C TYR A 176 -11.94 -2.61 -9.72
N GLU A 177 -11.48 -1.39 -10.01
CA GLU A 177 -10.34 -0.79 -9.31
C GLU A 177 -10.56 -0.73 -7.80
N ILE A 178 -11.72 -0.24 -7.33
CA ILE A 178 -12.01 -0.07 -5.91
C ILE A 178 -12.08 -1.41 -5.18
N LEU A 179 -12.72 -2.42 -5.77
CA LEU A 179 -12.82 -3.74 -5.18
C LEU A 179 -11.45 -4.42 -5.06
N HIS A 180 -10.59 -4.27 -6.07
CA HIS A 180 -9.23 -4.83 -6.07
C HIS A 180 -8.27 -4.07 -5.15
N CYS A 181 -8.30 -2.73 -5.14
CA CYS A 181 -7.46 -1.92 -4.25
C CYS A 181 -7.72 -2.19 -2.76
N THR A 182 -8.93 -2.64 -2.40
CA THR A 182 -9.30 -2.91 -1.00
C THR A 182 -9.00 -4.34 -0.53
N SER A 183 -8.47 -5.20 -1.39
CA SER A 183 -8.05 -6.56 -1.02
C SER A 183 -6.92 -6.55 0.02
N ARG A 184 -6.84 -7.61 0.82
CA ARG A 184 -5.73 -7.78 1.77
C ARG A 184 -4.48 -8.26 1.03
N PRO A 185 -3.29 -7.69 1.32
CA PRO A 185 -2.04 -8.20 0.76
C PRO A 185 -1.77 -9.62 1.29
N ALA A 186 -1.22 -10.47 0.43
CA ALA A 186 -0.73 -11.79 0.82
C ALA A 186 0.70 -11.67 1.35
N SER A 187 1.06 -12.45 2.38
CA SER A 187 2.44 -12.52 2.87
C SER A 187 3.30 -13.30 1.87
N MET A 188 4.44 -12.75 1.50
CA MET A 188 5.43 -13.44 0.66
C MET A 188 6.12 -14.60 1.39
N ASP A 189 6.17 -14.55 2.74
CA ASP A 189 6.73 -15.60 3.57
C ASP A 189 5.72 -16.72 3.89
N ALA A 190 4.50 -16.61 3.36
CA ALA A 190 3.51 -17.66 3.54
C ALA A 190 3.93 -18.93 2.79
N GLN A 191 3.82 -20.07 3.48
CA GLN A 191 4.04 -21.38 2.86
C GLN A 191 2.96 -21.67 1.80
N ILE A 192 3.38 -22.21 0.66
CA ILE A 192 2.48 -22.50 -0.48
C ILE A 192 1.58 -23.70 -0.18
N SER A 193 2.07 -24.64 0.60
CA SER A 193 1.37 -25.86 0.99
C SER A 193 1.55 -26.14 2.48
N ASN A 194 0.64 -26.90 3.07
CA ASN A 194 0.69 -27.29 4.50
C ASN A 194 1.78 -28.33 4.81
N ASN A 195 2.63 -28.70 3.85
CA ASN A 195 3.75 -29.59 4.05
C ASN A 195 4.98 -28.80 4.47
N ASP A 196 5.69 -29.24 5.49
CA ASP A 196 6.85 -28.56 6.07
C ASP A 196 8.02 -28.31 5.06
N ASP A 197 8.08 -29.07 3.96
CA ASP A 197 9.08 -28.92 2.89
C ASP A 197 8.60 -28.02 1.73
N SER A 198 7.42 -27.40 1.81
CA SER A 198 6.93 -26.50 0.79
C SER A 198 7.62 -25.14 0.90
N GLY A 199 8.25 -24.69 -0.19
CA GLY A 199 8.87 -23.37 -0.28
C GLY A 199 7.89 -22.23 -0.02
N THR A 200 8.42 -21.04 0.22
CA THR A 200 7.64 -19.83 0.44
C THR A 200 7.18 -19.20 -0.88
N MET A 201 6.13 -18.38 -0.84
CA MET A 201 5.67 -17.63 -2.02
C MET A 201 6.79 -16.73 -2.59
N HIS A 202 7.70 -16.23 -1.75
CA HIS A 202 8.87 -15.46 -2.15
C HIS A 202 9.80 -16.26 -3.08
N GLU A 203 9.97 -17.55 -2.86
CA GLU A 203 10.85 -18.42 -3.68
C GLU A 203 10.25 -18.70 -5.06
N LEU A 204 8.92 -18.66 -5.20
CA LEU A 204 8.24 -18.79 -6.50
C LEU A 204 8.39 -17.56 -7.39
N ILE A 205 8.55 -16.38 -6.79
CA ILE A 205 8.72 -15.15 -7.54
C ILE A 205 10.16 -15.12 -8.03
N SER A 206 10.37 -15.44 -9.30
CA SER A 206 11.68 -15.36 -9.89
C SER A 206 12.20 -13.91 -9.84
N GLY A 207 13.33 -13.73 -9.16
CA GLY A 207 14.06 -12.46 -9.22
C GLY A 207 14.54 -12.19 -10.64
N GLU A 208 14.49 -10.95 -11.07
CA GLU A 208 15.00 -10.51 -12.39
C GLU A 208 16.49 -10.82 -12.58
N GLY A 209 17.24 -11.12 -11.51
CA GLY A 209 18.68 -11.30 -11.54
C GLY A 209 19.21 -12.46 -12.39
N LEU A 210 18.48 -13.59 -12.49
CA LEU A 210 18.95 -14.75 -13.27
C LEU A 210 18.75 -14.55 -14.78
N GLN A 211 17.65 -13.91 -15.19
CA GLN A 211 17.46 -13.55 -16.60
C GLN A 211 18.43 -12.44 -17.05
N ASP A 212 18.84 -11.59 -16.11
CA ASP A 212 19.75 -10.47 -16.38
C ASP A 212 21.20 -10.93 -16.61
N MET A 213 21.65 -12.02 -15.98
CA MET A 213 23.00 -12.56 -16.20
C MET A 213 23.22 -13.03 -17.64
N SER A 214 22.30 -13.82 -18.18
CA SER A 214 22.40 -14.29 -19.58
C SER A 214 22.32 -13.12 -20.56
N LYS A 215 21.46 -12.12 -20.30
CA LYS A 215 21.37 -10.90 -21.11
C LYS A 215 22.64 -10.07 -21.02
N ARG A 216 23.24 -9.92 -19.84
CA ARG A 216 24.50 -9.18 -19.63
C ARG A 216 25.67 -9.83 -20.36
N ILE A 217 25.76 -11.17 -20.32
CA ILE A 217 26.78 -11.91 -21.05
C ILE A 217 26.58 -11.69 -22.56
N ALA A 218 25.36 -11.88 -23.07
CA ALA A 218 25.05 -11.64 -24.47
C ALA A 218 25.34 -10.20 -24.94
N GLN A 219 25.04 -9.20 -24.11
CA GLN A 219 25.38 -7.79 -24.38
C GLN A 219 26.88 -7.54 -24.37
N SER A 220 27.64 -8.16 -23.46
CA SER A 220 29.08 -8.05 -23.39
C SER A 220 29.73 -8.65 -24.65
N ASP A 221 29.27 -9.83 -25.07
CA ASP A 221 29.75 -10.51 -26.27
C ASP A 221 29.41 -9.72 -27.54
N LEU A 222 28.18 -9.19 -27.62
CA LEU A 222 27.76 -8.30 -28.71
C LEU A 222 28.65 -7.06 -28.78
N THR A 223 28.92 -6.43 -27.64
CA THR A 223 29.78 -5.23 -27.56
C THR A 223 31.20 -5.56 -28.05
N THR A 224 31.75 -6.68 -27.61
CA THR A 224 33.08 -7.15 -28.04
C THR A 224 33.11 -7.41 -29.53
N THR A 225 32.10 -8.08 -30.08
CA THR A 225 31.96 -8.36 -31.51
C THR A 225 31.84 -7.07 -32.33
N ILE A 226 31.08 -6.08 -31.87
CA ILE A 226 30.98 -4.77 -32.54
C ILE A 226 32.34 -4.05 -32.55
N LEU A 227 33.09 -4.10 -31.45
CA LEU A 227 34.40 -3.49 -31.36
C LEU A 227 35.37 -4.13 -32.37
N GLN A 228 35.41 -5.47 -32.46
CA GLN A 228 36.22 -6.22 -33.43
C GLN A 228 35.86 -5.88 -34.90
N VAL A 229 34.59 -5.83 -35.21
CA VAL A 229 34.11 -5.48 -36.55
C VAL A 229 34.43 -4.00 -36.87
N SER A 230 34.39 -3.12 -35.86
CA SER A 230 34.71 -1.70 -36.01
C SER A 230 36.21 -1.40 -36.27
N GLU A 231 37.12 -2.37 -36.04
CA GLU A 231 38.55 -2.19 -36.36
C GLU A 231 38.82 -2.00 -37.86
N ARG A 232 37.90 -2.47 -38.71
CA ARG A 232 37.96 -2.25 -40.16
C ARG A 232 37.59 -0.84 -40.63
N LEU A 233 37.12 -0.01 -39.72
CA LEU A 233 36.74 1.38 -39.99
C LEU A 233 37.91 2.32 -39.72
N SER A 234 37.92 3.49 -40.38
CA SER A 234 38.90 4.52 -40.04
C SER A 234 38.68 5.05 -38.63
N LYS A 235 39.68 5.67 -38.01
CA LYS A 235 39.58 6.21 -36.63
C LYS A 235 38.38 7.13 -36.43
N VAL A 236 38.13 8.00 -37.42
CA VAL A 236 37.02 8.96 -37.39
C VAL A 236 35.66 8.22 -37.55
N GLU A 237 35.58 7.26 -38.49
CA GLU A 237 34.38 6.46 -38.71
C GLU A 237 34.03 5.64 -37.46
N LYS A 238 35.02 5.02 -36.81
CA LYS A 238 34.88 4.26 -35.57
C LYS A 238 34.38 5.13 -34.44
N TYR A 239 34.99 6.32 -34.24
CA TYR A 239 34.59 7.26 -33.22
C TYR A 239 33.13 7.74 -33.36
N VAL A 240 32.73 8.14 -34.57
CA VAL A 240 31.36 8.56 -34.87
C VAL A 240 30.36 7.44 -34.60
N LEU A 241 30.69 6.19 -34.99
CA LEU A 241 29.80 5.05 -34.76
C LEU A 241 29.62 4.77 -33.27
N LEU A 242 30.73 4.61 -32.53
CA LEU A 242 30.68 4.25 -31.10
C LEU A 242 30.01 5.32 -30.26
N SER A 243 30.33 6.60 -30.49
CA SER A 243 29.77 7.71 -29.73
C SER A 243 28.30 7.98 -30.09
N TYR A 244 27.86 7.74 -31.31
CA TYR A 244 26.46 7.88 -31.70
C TYR A 244 25.54 6.84 -31.06
N TYR A 245 26.00 5.59 -30.91
CA TYR A 245 25.23 4.49 -30.33
C TYR A 245 25.54 4.25 -28.84
N GLY A 246 26.38 5.08 -28.22
CA GLY A 246 26.73 4.94 -26.80
C GLY A 246 27.47 3.65 -26.45
N ILE A 247 28.26 3.10 -27.38
CA ILE A 247 28.98 1.83 -27.17
C ILE A 247 30.29 2.11 -26.42
N ASN A 248 30.36 1.72 -25.14
CA ASN A 248 31.44 2.00 -24.20
C ASN A 248 31.69 3.51 -23.93
N CYS A 249 30.78 4.39 -24.31
CA CYS A 249 30.85 5.82 -24.08
C CYS A 249 29.42 6.39 -23.97
N GLU A 250 29.29 7.64 -23.54
CA GLU A 250 27.99 8.32 -23.53
C GLU A 250 27.48 8.56 -24.95
N GLU A 251 26.17 8.37 -25.15
CA GLU A 251 25.51 8.64 -26.42
C GLU A 251 25.57 10.14 -26.75
N LYS A 252 26.04 10.47 -27.93
CA LYS A 252 26.17 11.87 -28.40
C LYS A 252 25.28 12.11 -29.61
N SER A 253 24.68 13.29 -29.65
CA SER A 253 23.89 13.72 -30.79
C SER A 253 24.77 13.99 -32.03
N LEU A 254 24.17 13.98 -33.24
CA LEU A 254 24.89 14.33 -34.46
C LEU A 254 25.44 15.75 -34.46
N HIS A 255 24.84 16.66 -33.68
CA HIS A 255 25.30 18.03 -33.54
C HIS A 255 26.56 18.11 -32.68
N GLU A 256 26.57 17.50 -31.51
CA GLU A 256 27.73 17.44 -30.60
C GLU A 256 28.93 16.72 -31.24
N LEU A 257 28.65 15.65 -32.01
CA LEU A 257 29.71 14.98 -32.77
C LEU A 257 30.28 15.90 -33.87
N GLY A 258 29.43 16.74 -34.46
CA GLY A 258 29.87 17.76 -35.45
C GLY A 258 30.78 18.80 -34.82
N GLU A 259 30.43 19.31 -33.65
CA GLU A 259 31.27 20.30 -32.90
C GLU A 259 32.61 19.69 -32.48
N HIS A 260 32.59 18.42 -31.98
CA HIS A 260 33.80 17.71 -31.57
C HIS A 260 34.77 17.39 -32.73
N LEU A 261 34.25 17.21 -33.93
CA LEU A 261 35.05 16.84 -35.10
C LEU A 261 35.27 18.01 -36.07
N GLU A 262 34.79 19.21 -35.72
CA GLU A 262 34.79 20.41 -36.57
C GLU A 262 34.13 20.13 -37.95
N LEU A 263 33.06 19.36 -37.95
CA LEU A 263 32.32 18.96 -39.14
C LEU A 263 30.83 19.41 -39.03
N THR A 264 30.23 19.58 -40.21
CA THR A 264 28.78 19.88 -40.23
C THR A 264 27.98 18.63 -39.81
N ARG A 265 26.81 18.82 -39.18
CA ARG A 265 25.88 17.78 -38.78
C ARG A 265 25.56 16.80 -39.93
N GLU A 266 25.38 17.33 -41.15
CA GLU A 266 25.10 16.52 -42.35
C GLU A 266 26.29 15.66 -42.74
N ARG A 267 27.52 16.17 -42.56
CA ARG A 267 28.72 15.38 -42.82
C ARG A 267 28.87 14.23 -41.85
N VAL A 268 28.59 14.43 -40.57
CA VAL A 268 28.57 13.38 -39.56
C VAL A 268 27.54 12.30 -39.91
N ARG A 269 26.32 12.71 -40.36
CA ARG A 269 25.27 11.83 -40.81
C ARG A 269 25.75 10.94 -41.99
N GLN A 270 26.41 11.55 -42.98
CA GLN A 270 26.97 10.83 -44.12
C GLN A 270 28.06 9.82 -43.71
N ILE A 271 28.91 10.19 -42.75
CA ILE A 271 29.93 9.29 -42.19
C ILE A 271 29.22 8.11 -41.51
N LYS A 272 28.22 8.37 -40.66
CA LYS A 272 27.45 7.32 -39.98
C LYS A 272 26.84 6.33 -40.98
N GLU A 273 26.17 6.81 -42.03
CA GLU A 273 25.57 5.95 -43.07
C GLU A 273 26.59 5.14 -43.82
N LYS A 274 27.75 5.76 -44.14
CA LYS A 274 28.84 5.06 -44.77
C LYS A 274 29.42 3.92 -43.90
N CYS A 275 29.53 4.18 -42.56
CA CYS A 275 29.92 3.16 -41.58
C CYS A 275 28.96 1.99 -41.57
N ILE A 276 27.65 2.27 -41.48
CA ILE A 276 26.63 1.21 -41.51
C ILE A 276 26.69 0.39 -42.81
N ARG A 277 26.88 1.04 -43.96
CA ARG A 277 27.02 0.30 -45.24
C ARG A 277 28.25 -0.61 -45.25
N LYS A 278 29.39 -0.14 -44.70
CA LYS A 278 30.60 -0.96 -44.55
C LYS A 278 30.38 -2.15 -43.61
N LEU A 279 29.64 -1.95 -42.50
CA LEU A 279 29.33 -3.00 -41.56
C LEU A 279 28.32 -4.05 -42.09
N LYS A 280 27.48 -3.66 -43.05
CA LYS A 280 26.57 -4.57 -43.75
C LYS A 280 27.24 -5.51 -44.74
N THR A 281 28.58 -5.47 -44.90
CA THR A 281 29.35 -6.38 -45.73
C THR A 281 29.17 -7.83 -45.26
N HIS A 282 29.22 -8.80 -46.17
CA HIS A 282 28.83 -10.18 -45.92
C HIS A 282 29.51 -10.84 -44.71
N SER A 283 30.78 -10.58 -44.44
CA SER A 283 31.53 -11.17 -43.31
C SER A 283 31.11 -10.59 -41.95
N SER A 284 30.92 -9.28 -41.87
CA SER A 284 30.47 -8.61 -40.64
C SER A 284 29.00 -8.92 -40.34
N ARG A 285 28.18 -9.02 -41.39
CA ARG A 285 26.75 -9.37 -41.25
C ARG A 285 26.57 -10.80 -40.70
N LYS A 286 27.41 -11.74 -41.04
CA LYS A 286 27.32 -13.12 -40.55
C LYS A 286 27.58 -13.18 -39.05
N LEU A 287 28.59 -12.46 -38.55
CA LEU A 287 28.92 -12.40 -37.13
C LEU A 287 27.81 -11.70 -36.27
N LEU A 288 27.26 -10.60 -36.79
CA LEU A 288 26.22 -9.85 -36.08
C LEU A 288 24.84 -10.51 -36.15
N LYS A 289 24.59 -11.40 -37.13
CA LYS A 289 23.30 -12.08 -37.27
C LYS A 289 23.08 -13.15 -36.20
N GLU A 290 24.12 -13.62 -35.53
CA GLU A 290 24.04 -14.61 -34.45
C GLU A 290 23.38 -13.97 -33.17
N TYR A 291 23.34 -12.64 -33.08
CA TYR A 291 22.76 -11.91 -31.97
C TYR A 291 21.36 -11.31 -32.28
N MET A 292 20.82 -11.55 -33.46
CA MET A 292 19.46 -11.14 -33.88
C MET A 292 18.47 -12.30 -33.72
#